data_579dc51430e94bd1030c697bd174b13c
#
_entry.id   579dc51430e94bd1030c697bd174b13c
#
_cell.length_a   1.000
_cell.length_b   1.000
_cell.length_c   1.000
_cell.angle_alpha   90.00
_cell.angle_beta   90.00
_cell.angle_gamma   90.00
#
_symmetry.space_group_name_H-M   'P 1'
#
loop_
_entity.id
_entity.type
_entity.pdbx_description
1 polymer ?
#
loop_
_entity_poly.entity_id
_entity_poly.type
_entity_poly.pdbx_seq_one_letter_code
_entity_poly.pdbx_strand_id
1 'polypeptide(L)'
;MNIFHIIKNFFITKRYLYLLPRKIRLKIFNIKKLKLYKTKTGNYYLPQFALKDLIRNEIIDNKIFDKKVYETAVKYVKDDTIVLDVGANFGQLSVLLSMCKKNVEVYSFEASKYIFEILKKNVQINNANVKLFHNLVGNETEQELFIKKLDISKFNTYGSNMIEKTEIRNENSANIEKINSIKIDDIFFGKKISFMKIDVQGYDLEVLKGSKKTILKQQMPIIFEYEE
;
A
#
# COMPACT_ATOMS: atom_id res chain seq x y z
N MET A 1 -27.91 1.01 -29.23
CA MET A 1 -26.78 1.17 -28.29
C MET A 1 -27.28 2.01 -27.12
N ASN A 2 -27.15 1.50 -25.86
CA ASN A 2 -27.74 2.14 -24.68
C ASN A 2 -27.02 3.44 -24.37
N ILE A 3 -27.74 4.56 -24.19
CA ILE A 3 -27.20 5.90 -23.90
C ILE A 3 -26.27 5.88 -22.67
N PHE A 4 -26.55 5.02 -21.70
CA PHE A 4 -25.67 4.80 -20.54
C PHE A 4 -24.31 4.25 -20.91
N HIS A 5 -24.22 3.42 -21.94
CA HIS A 5 -22.96 2.87 -22.41
C HIS A 5 -22.10 3.94 -23.10
N ILE A 6 -22.72 4.83 -23.87
CA ILE A 6 -22.05 5.96 -24.53
C ILE A 6 -21.50 6.94 -23.49
N ILE A 7 -22.33 7.34 -22.53
CA ILE A 7 -21.95 8.24 -21.44
C ILE A 7 -20.79 7.64 -20.63
N LYS A 8 -20.90 6.35 -20.26
CA LYS A 8 -19.84 5.65 -19.52
C LYS A 8 -18.51 5.66 -20.26
N ASN A 9 -18.50 5.33 -21.56
CA ASN A 9 -17.29 5.30 -22.37
C ASN A 9 -16.70 6.71 -22.55
N PHE A 10 -17.55 7.74 -22.76
CA PHE A 10 -17.09 9.12 -22.87
C PHE A 10 -16.34 9.58 -21.62
N PHE A 11 -16.90 9.37 -20.43
CA PHE A 11 -16.27 9.79 -19.19
C PHE A 11 -15.01 8.98 -18.85
N ILE A 12 -14.97 7.69 -19.17
CA ILE A 12 -13.78 6.85 -18.97
C ILE A 12 -12.64 7.29 -19.90
N THR A 13 -12.93 7.47 -21.19
CA THR A 13 -11.89 7.84 -22.18
C THR A 13 -11.37 9.26 -21.99
N LYS A 14 -12.21 10.19 -21.53
CA LYS A 14 -11.84 11.58 -21.29
C LYS A 14 -11.34 11.86 -19.87
N ARG A 15 -11.26 10.86 -19.00
CA ARG A 15 -10.84 10.99 -17.59
C ARG A 15 -11.67 12.02 -16.76
N TYR A 16 -12.91 12.31 -17.18
CA TYR A 16 -13.80 13.26 -16.49
C TYR A 16 -14.78 12.61 -15.52
N LEU A 17 -14.53 11.35 -15.18
CA LEU A 17 -15.41 10.59 -14.30
C LEU A 17 -15.66 11.27 -12.95
N TYR A 18 -14.65 11.95 -12.42
CA TYR A 18 -14.74 12.67 -11.14
C TYR A 18 -15.71 13.86 -11.17
N LEU A 19 -16.04 14.37 -12.36
CA LEU A 19 -17.00 15.47 -12.51
C LEU A 19 -18.47 15.03 -12.33
N LEU A 20 -18.74 13.73 -12.45
CA LEU A 20 -20.08 13.21 -12.22
C LEU A 20 -20.44 13.26 -10.73
N PRO A 21 -21.68 13.63 -10.38
CA PRO A 21 -22.16 13.55 -9.00
C PRO A 21 -21.93 12.15 -8.40
N ARG A 22 -21.55 12.08 -7.12
CA ARG A 22 -21.23 10.82 -6.42
C ARG A 22 -22.31 9.75 -6.60
N LYS A 23 -23.61 10.12 -6.43
CA LYS A 23 -24.75 9.20 -6.58
C LYS A 23 -24.82 8.57 -7.98
N ILE A 24 -24.52 9.33 -9.02
CA ILE A 24 -24.52 8.86 -10.42
C ILE A 24 -23.31 7.94 -10.64
N ARG A 25 -22.11 8.31 -10.15
CA ARG A 25 -20.92 7.46 -10.24
C ARG A 25 -21.15 6.07 -9.64
N LEU A 26 -21.73 6.02 -8.43
CA LEU A 26 -21.99 4.76 -7.72
C LEU A 26 -23.01 3.87 -8.43
N LYS A 27 -23.98 4.46 -9.16
CA LYS A 27 -24.97 3.70 -9.94
C LYS A 27 -24.41 3.13 -11.26
N ILE A 28 -23.54 3.90 -11.93
CA ILE A 28 -23.04 3.55 -13.26
C ILE A 28 -21.83 2.64 -13.21
N PHE A 29 -20.97 2.80 -12.19
CA PHE A 29 -19.67 2.14 -12.13
C PHE A 29 -19.58 1.20 -10.94
N ASN A 30 -19.08 0.00 -11.20
CA ASN A 30 -18.60 -0.86 -10.13
C ASN A 30 -17.26 -0.34 -9.64
N ILE A 31 -17.29 0.57 -8.64
CA ILE A 31 -16.10 1.27 -8.12
C ILE A 31 -15.05 0.34 -7.53
N LYS A 32 -15.44 -0.87 -7.12
CA LYS A 32 -14.50 -1.89 -6.61
C LYS A 32 -13.86 -2.71 -7.74
N LYS A 33 -14.25 -2.46 -9.00
CA LYS A 33 -13.72 -3.24 -10.12
C LYS A 33 -12.23 -3.03 -10.28
N LEU A 34 -11.50 -4.12 -10.21
CA LEU A 34 -10.08 -4.18 -10.54
C LEU A 34 -9.91 -4.54 -12.02
N LYS A 35 -8.86 -4.02 -12.61
CA LYS A 35 -8.40 -4.39 -13.95
C LYS A 35 -6.96 -4.84 -13.87
N LEU A 36 -6.63 -5.92 -14.56
CA LEU A 36 -5.25 -6.38 -14.70
C LEU A 36 -4.53 -5.52 -15.74
N TYR A 37 -3.40 -4.97 -15.36
CA TYR A 37 -2.47 -4.25 -16.23
C TYR A 37 -1.16 -5.03 -16.29
N LYS A 38 -0.72 -5.33 -17.52
CA LYS A 38 0.59 -5.92 -17.79
C LYS A 38 1.55 -4.78 -18.04
N THR A 39 2.61 -4.66 -17.27
CA THR A 39 3.57 -3.56 -17.32
C THR A 39 5.00 -4.08 -17.40
N LYS A 40 5.95 -3.20 -17.65
CA LYS A 40 7.40 -3.54 -17.65
C LYS A 40 7.90 -3.92 -16.25
N THR A 41 7.19 -3.52 -15.20
CA THR A 41 7.57 -3.77 -13.79
C THR A 41 6.85 -4.96 -13.16
N GLY A 42 5.96 -5.62 -13.89
CA GLY A 42 5.16 -6.74 -13.44
C GLY A 42 3.70 -6.65 -13.87
N ASN A 43 2.89 -7.54 -13.34
CA ASN A 43 1.45 -7.61 -13.60
C ASN A 43 0.70 -7.11 -12.37
N TYR A 44 -0.22 -6.14 -12.53
CA TYR A 44 -0.89 -5.53 -11.39
C TYR A 44 -2.39 -5.44 -11.58
N TYR A 45 -3.14 -5.97 -10.62
CA TYR A 45 -4.56 -5.64 -10.45
C TYR A 45 -4.64 -4.26 -9.80
N LEU A 46 -5.27 -3.31 -10.48
CA LEU A 46 -5.41 -1.94 -9.98
C LEU A 46 -6.86 -1.47 -10.10
N PRO A 47 -7.32 -0.56 -9.22
CA PRO A 47 -8.66 -0.01 -9.27
C PRO A 47 -8.92 0.66 -10.62
N GLN A 48 -9.92 0.19 -11.35
CA GLN A 48 -10.20 0.68 -12.71
C GLN A 48 -10.52 2.18 -12.73
N PHE A 49 -11.16 2.68 -11.67
CA PHE A 49 -11.73 4.01 -11.61
C PHE A 49 -10.98 4.99 -10.69
N ALA A 50 -9.87 4.61 -10.08
CA ALA A 50 -9.02 5.51 -9.29
C ALA A 50 -8.15 6.40 -10.22
N LEU A 51 -8.78 7.20 -11.06
CA LEU A 51 -8.11 7.91 -12.16
C LEU A 51 -7.16 9.02 -11.71
N LYS A 52 -7.28 9.48 -10.45
CA LYS A 52 -6.39 10.48 -9.85
C LYS A 52 -5.33 9.88 -8.94
N ASP A 53 -5.33 8.56 -8.78
CA ASP A 53 -4.33 7.88 -7.98
C ASP A 53 -2.97 7.90 -8.68
N LEU A 54 -1.98 8.52 -8.03
CA LEU A 54 -0.65 8.70 -8.61
C LEU A 54 0.08 7.36 -8.76
N ILE A 55 0.04 6.51 -7.73
CA ILE A 55 0.71 5.20 -7.72
C ILE A 55 0.16 4.34 -8.85
N ARG A 56 -1.17 4.23 -8.92
CA ARG A 56 -1.85 3.50 -9.99
C ARG A 56 -1.42 4.01 -11.38
N ASN A 57 -1.44 5.33 -11.58
CA ASN A 57 -1.16 5.92 -12.89
C ASN A 57 0.29 5.69 -13.32
N GLU A 58 1.25 5.83 -12.41
CA GLU A 58 2.65 5.56 -12.71
C GLU A 58 2.89 4.09 -13.07
N ILE A 59 2.27 3.15 -12.33
CA ILE A 59 2.34 1.73 -12.65
C ILE A 59 1.81 1.46 -14.07
N ILE A 60 0.63 2.02 -14.43
CA ILE A 60 0.03 1.85 -15.74
C ILE A 60 0.90 2.46 -16.85
N ASP A 61 1.56 3.57 -16.55
CA ASP A 61 2.48 4.24 -17.46
C ASP A 61 3.87 3.55 -17.57
N ASN A 62 4.00 2.33 -17.02
CA ASN A 62 5.24 1.53 -16.99
C ASN A 62 6.38 2.18 -16.19
N LYS A 63 6.05 2.99 -15.21
CA LYS A 63 7.02 3.60 -14.30
C LYS A 63 7.07 2.86 -12.97
N ILE A 64 8.14 3.09 -12.24
CA ILE A 64 8.26 2.71 -10.84
C ILE A 64 7.86 3.93 -10.02
N PHE A 65 6.80 3.79 -9.22
CA PHE A 65 6.45 4.82 -8.24
C PHE A 65 7.59 4.93 -7.22
N ASP A 66 7.94 6.15 -6.87
CA ASP A 66 9.10 6.43 -6.01
C ASP A 66 10.38 5.73 -6.48
N LYS A 67 10.70 5.90 -7.76
CA LYS A 67 11.87 5.28 -8.40
C LYS A 67 13.15 5.49 -7.60
N LYS A 68 13.34 6.65 -6.97
CA LYS A 68 14.51 6.94 -6.13
C LYS A 68 14.58 6.04 -4.90
N VAL A 69 13.44 5.74 -4.27
CA VAL A 69 13.34 4.79 -3.15
C VAL A 69 13.77 3.40 -3.59
N TYR A 70 13.24 2.92 -4.74
CA TYR A 70 13.63 1.64 -5.31
C TYR A 70 15.13 1.58 -5.64
N GLU A 71 15.66 2.57 -6.37
CA GLU A 71 17.09 2.62 -6.75
C GLU A 71 18.01 2.68 -5.53
N THR A 72 17.58 3.36 -4.47
CA THR A 72 18.31 3.39 -3.19
C THR A 72 18.25 2.04 -2.50
N ALA A 73 17.06 1.44 -2.39
CA ALA A 73 16.88 0.13 -1.77
C ALA A 73 17.76 -0.96 -2.42
N VAL A 74 17.77 -1.02 -3.76
CA VAL A 74 18.58 -2.01 -4.52
C VAL A 74 20.08 -1.94 -4.20
N LYS A 75 20.61 -0.76 -3.83
CA LYS A 75 22.03 -0.60 -3.42
C LYS A 75 22.34 -1.28 -2.10
N TYR A 76 21.37 -1.33 -1.19
CA TYR A 76 21.55 -1.83 0.17
C TYR A 76 21.00 -3.24 0.40
N VAL A 77 20.01 -3.66 -0.40
CA VAL A 77 19.47 -5.03 -0.32
C VAL A 77 20.57 -6.03 -0.67
N LYS A 78 20.67 -7.08 0.13
CA LYS A 78 21.70 -8.14 0.01
C LYS A 78 21.03 -9.47 -0.25
N ASP A 79 21.77 -10.38 -0.86
CA ASP A 79 21.33 -11.78 -1.03
C ASP A 79 21.04 -12.44 0.32
N ASP A 80 20.10 -13.37 0.34
CA ASP A 80 19.72 -14.16 1.51
C ASP A 80 19.33 -13.31 2.72
N THR A 81 18.61 -12.20 2.50
CA THR A 81 18.17 -11.28 3.57
C THR A 81 16.69 -10.94 3.48
N ILE A 82 16.20 -10.33 4.57
CA ILE A 82 14.85 -9.80 4.67
C ILE A 82 14.84 -8.32 4.31
N VAL A 83 13.76 -7.90 3.65
CA VAL A 83 13.38 -6.50 3.44
C VAL A 83 12.04 -6.25 4.09
N LEU A 84 11.89 -5.12 4.79
CA LEU A 84 10.62 -4.68 5.37
C LEU A 84 10.04 -3.54 4.53
N ASP A 85 8.81 -3.71 4.05
CA ASP A 85 8.04 -2.71 3.30
C ASP A 85 6.78 -2.35 4.10
N VAL A 86 6.90 -1.30 4.91
CA VAL A 86 5.84 -0.83 5.81
C VAL A 86 5.05 0.27 5.10
N GLY A 87 3.75 0.03 4.90
CA GLY A 87 2.90 0.82 4.01
C GLY A 87 3.08 0.39 2.55
N ALA A 88 2.90 -0.91 2.27
CA ALA A 88 3.23 -1.50 0.97
C ALA A 88 2.29 -1.10 -0.17
N ASN A 89 1.13 -0.53 0.13
CA ASN A 89 0.14 -0.10 -0.85
C ASN A 89 -0.20 -1.20 -1.87
N PHE A 90 -0.19 -0.92 -3.18
CA PHE A 90 -0.47 -1.91 -4.24
C PHE A 90 0.66 -2.94 -4.43
N GLY A 91 1.79 -2.79 -3.73
CA GLY A 91 2.87 -3.77 -3.68
C GLY A 91 3.87 -3.71 -4.82
N GLN A 92 3.92 -2.63 -5.61
CA GLN A 92 4.92 -2.54 -6.68
C GLN A 92 6.34 -2.63 -6.14
N LEU A 93 6.66 -1.88 -5.08
CA LEU A 93 7.98 -1.90 -4.46
C LEU A 93 8.30 -3.29 -3.89
N SER A 94 7.36 -3.89 -3.16
CA SER A 94 7.51 -5.24 -2.59
C SER A 94 7.83 -6.28 -3.67
N VAL A 95 7.07 -6.26 -4.78
CA VAL A 95 7.30 -7.19 -5.91
C VAL A 95 8.68 -6.99 -6.50
N LEU A 96 9.08 -5.75 -6.79
CA LEU A 96 10.37 -5.44 -7.39
C LEU A 96 11.54 -5.81 -6.48
N LEU A 97 11.45 -5.53 -5.17
CA LEU A 97 12.51 -5.84 -4.22
C LEU A 97 12.66 -7.35 -4.00
N SER A 98 11.57 -8.12 -4.06
CA SER A 98 11.66 -9.59 -3.95
C SER A 98 12.45 -10.25 -5.08
N MET A 99 12.62 -9.54 -6.21
CA MET A 99 13.32 -10.02 -7.41
C MET A 99 14.68 -9.34 -7.63
N CYS A 100 15.04 -8.34 -6.82
CA CYS A 100 16.22 -7.52 -7.09
C CYS A 100 17.55 -8.21 -6.75
N LYS A 101 17.52 -9.22 -5.87
CA LYS A 101 18.67 -10.02 -5.42
C LYS A 101 18.25 -11.47 -5.17
N LYS A 102 19.24 -12.35 -4.99
CA LYS A 102 19.01 -13.77 -4.75
C LYS A 102 18.40 -13.99 -3.36
N ASN A 103 17.34 -14.81 -3.30
CA ASN A 103 16.68 -15.25 -2.06
C ASN A 103 16.27 -14.10 -1.12
N VAL A 104 15.89 -12.96 -1.65
CA VAL A 104 15.31 -11.88 -0.85
C VAL A 104 13.88 -12.25 -0.49
N GLU A 105 13.55 -12.14 0.80
CA GLU A 105 12.20 -12.30 1.30
C GLU A 105 11.69 -10.93 1.76
N VAL A 106 10.61 -10.43 1.15
CA VAL A 106 10.01 -9.15 1.52
C VAL A 106 8.86 -9.38 2.49
N TYR A 107 8.82 -8.63 3.58
CA TYR A 107 7.70 -8.62 4.52
C TYR A 107 6.96 -7.31 4.36
N SER A 108 5.75 -7.39 3.85
CA SER A 108 4.93 -6.23 3.48
C SER A 108 3.75 -6.05 4.43
N PHE A 109 3.61 -4.84 4.96
CA PHE A 109 2.56 -4.47 5.89
C PHE A 109 1.65 -3.42 5.24
N GLU A 110 0.35 -3.66 5.29
CA GLU A 110 -0.66 -2.73 4.78
C GLU A 110 -1.87 -2.72 5.72
N ALA A 111 -2.24 -1.54 6.19
CA ALA A 111 -3.31 -1.38 7.18
C ALA A 111 -4.71 -1.35 6.54
N SER A 112 -4.86 -0.74 5.36
CA SER A 112 -6.15 -0.67 4.68
C SER A 112 -6.55 -2.03 4.11
N LYS A 113 -7.67 -2.58 4.58
CA LYS A 113 -8.18 -3.89 4.12
C LYS A 113 -8.39 -3.92 2.60
N TYR A 114 -8.94 -2.85 2.03
CA TYR A 114 -9.19 -2.80 0.59
C TYR A 114 -7.89 -2.84 -0.22
N ILE A 115 -6.88 -2.09 0.19
CA ILE A 115 -5.57 -2.05 -0.45
C ILE A 115 -4.83 -3.37 -0.23
N PHE A 116 -4.89 -3.93 0.98
CA PHE A 116 -4.29 -5.23 1.30
C PHE A 116 -4.79 -6.36 0.39
N GLU A 117 -6.09 -6.39 0.08
CA GLU A 117 -6.64 -7.39 -0.84
C GLU A 117 -6.12 -7.21 -2.29
N ILE A 118 -5.79 -5.98 -2.68
CA ILE A 118 -5.15 -5.70 -3.97
C ILE A 118 -3.67 -6.12 -3.94
N LEU A 119 -2.93 -5.73 -2.91
CA LEU A 119 -1.55 -6.14 -2.65
C LEU A 119 -1.40 -7.67 -2.74
N LYS A 120 -2.28 -8.41 -2.07
CA LYS A 120 -2.29 -9.88 -2.10
C LYS A 120 -2.41 -10.44 -3.51
N LYS A 121 -3.33 -9.90 -4.32
CA LYS A 121 -3.49 -10.29 -5.73
C LYS A 121 -2.25 -9.99 -6.56
N ASN A 122 -1.61 -8.84 -6.31
CA ASN A 122 -0.43 -8.40 -7.04
C ASN A 122 0.80 -9.25 -6.71
N VAL A 123 0.99 -9.62 -5.45
CA VAL A 123 2.03 -10.55 -5.04
C VAL A 123 1.83 -11.91 -5.70
N GLN A 124 0.61 -12.44 -5.68
CA GLN A 124 0.28 -13.74 -6.27
C GLN A 124 0.50 -13.79 -7.79
N ILE A 125 0.02 -12.78 -8.54
CA ILE A 125 0.13 -12.79 -10.01
C ILE A 125 1.58 -12.66 -10.51
N ASN A 126 2.47 -12.11 -9.68
CA ASN A 126 3.89 -11.97 -9.98
C ASN A 126 4.74 -13.11 -9.41
N ASN A 127 4.18 -14.08 -8.70
CA ASN A 127 4.90 -15.13 -7.98
C ASN A 127 6.03 -14.56 -7.09
N ALA A 128 5.80 -13.40 -6.49
CA ALA A 128 6.80 -12.67 -5.73
C ALA A 128 7.02 -13.30 -4.35
N ASN A 129 8.28 -13.37 -3.90
CA ASN A 129 8.63 -13.91 -2.57
C ASN A 129 8.33 -12.85 -1.48
N VAL A 130 7.04 -12.64 -1.23
CA VAL A 130 6.53 -11.61 -0.30
C VAL A 130 5.62 -12.24 0.74
N LYS A 131 5.90 -12.00 2.01
CA LYS A 131 5.00 -12.31 3.13
C LYS A 131 4.15 -11.09 3.47
N LEU A 132 2.85 -11.31 3.61
CA LEU A 132 1.86 -10.25 3.72
C LEU A 132 1.26 -10.18 5.12
N PHE A 133 1.18 -8.98 5.67
CA PHE A 133 0.61 -8.69 6.98
C PHE A 133 -0.47 -7.59 6.84
N HIS A 134 -1.72 -7.96 7.16
CA HIS A 134 -2.80 -7.00 7.29
C HIS A 134 -2.79 -6.45 8.72
N ASN A 135 -1.83 -5.57 8.99
CA ASN A 135 -1.60 -5.00 10.31
C ASN A 135 -1.14 -3.55 10.18
N LEU A 136 -1.39 -2.76 11.21
CA LEU A 136 -0.73 -1.50 11.41
C LEU A 136 0.58 -1.73 12.16
N VAL A 137 1.71 -1.34 11.59
CA VAL A 137 2.98 -1.39 12.32
C VAL A 137 3.06 -0.22 13.28
N GLY A 138 3.34 -0.49 14.54
CA GLY A 138 3.39 0.54 15.58
C GLY A 138 4.27 0.16 16.76
N ASN A 139 4.09 0.86 17.87
CA ASN A 139 4.91 0.68 19.08
C ASN A 139 4.35 -0.36 20.06
N GLU A 140 3.21 -0.95 19.77
CA GLU A 140 2.56 -1.97 20.59
C GLU A 140 2.08 -3.13 19.72
N THR A 141 2.11 -4.37 20.23
CA THR A 141 1.60 -5.56 19.55
C THR A 141 0.22 -5.90 20.08
N GLU A 142 -0.65 -6.37 19.17
CA GLU A 142 -2.04 -6.78 19.48
C GLU A 142 -2.93 -5.65 20.03
N GLN A 143 -2.48 -4.41 19.94
CA GLN A 143 -3.35 -3.27 20.24
C GLN A 143 -4.42 -3.15 19.15
N GLU A 144 -5.67 -3.16 19.56
CA GLU A 144 -6.80 -2.88 18.68
C GLU A 144 -6.90 -1.39 18.40
N LEU A 145 -6.80 -1.03 17.13
CA LEU A 145 -6.85 0.33 16.67
C LEU A 145 -7.97 0.50 15.64
N PHE A 146 -8.43 1.72 15.50
CA PHE A 146 -9.47 2.09 14.54
C PHE A 146 -8.90 3.09 13.56
N ILE A 147 -8.94 2.73 12.29
CA ILE A 147 -8.46 3.57 11.20
C ILE A 147 -9.65 4.00 10.33
N LYS A 148 -9.53 5.16 9.71
CA LYS A 148 -10.52 5.64 8.77
C LYS A 148 -10.55 4.76 7.54
N LYS A 149 -11.74 4.27 7.22
CA LYS A 149 -11.95 3.45 6.04
C LYS A 149 -11.73 4.27 4.76
N LEU A 150 -10.99 3.69 3.82
CA LEU A 150 -10.77 4.31 2.52
C LEU A 150 -12.08 4.59 1.79
N ASP A 151 -12.36 5.85 1.45
CA ASP A 151 -13.52 6.21 0.63
C ASP A 151 -13.22 6.04 -0.86
N ILE A 152 -13.32 4.81 -1.34
CA ILE A 152 -13.09 4.45 -2.75
C ILE A 152 -14.04 5.16 -3.73
N SER A 153 -15.13 5.80 -3.23
CA SER A 153 -16.07 6.55 -4.07
C SER A 153 -15.55 7.90 -4.52
N LYS A 154 -14.49 8.40 -3.91
CA LYS A 154 -13.87 9.68 -4.28
C LYS A 154 -13.03 9.59 -5.55
N PHE A 155 -12.63 8.38 -5.98
CA PHE A 155 -11.75 8.13 -7.14
C PHE A 155 -10.40 8.89 -7.06
N ASN A 156 -10.00 9.25 -5.86
CA ASN A 156 -8.76 9.97 -5.56
C ASN A 156 -7.59 9.02 -5.31
N THR A 157 -6.52 9.57 -4.76
CA THR A 157 -5.34 8.84 -4.30
C THR A 157 -5.72 7.90 -3.15
N TYR A 158 -5.42 6.62 -3.31
CA TYR A 158 -5.72 5.59 -2.32
C TYR A 158 -4.58 5.36 -1.33
N GLY A 159 -3.38 5.87 -1.65
CA GLY A 159 -2.19 5.75 -0.82
C GLY A 159 -2.03 6.82 0.26
N SER A 160 -2.76 7.94 0.19
CA SER A 160 -2.63 9.06 1.12
C SER A 160 -3.71 9.07 2.22
N ASN A 161 -4.12 7.91 2.71
CA ASN A 161 -5.00 7.86 3.87
C ASN A 161 -4.18 8.05 5.14
N MET A 162 -4.23 9.24 5.71
CA MET A 162 -3.66 9.51 7.03
C MET A 162 -4.27 8.57 8.07
N ILE A 163 -3.42 7.98 8.87
CA ILE A 163 -3.84 7.17 10.02
C ILE A 163 -4.20 8.14 11.14
N GLU A 164 -5.46 8.53 11.19
CA GLU A 164 -5.99 9.27 12.33
C GLU A 164 -6.32 8.25 13.43
N LYS A 165 -5.66 8.35 14.60
CA LYS A 165 -6.13 7.69 15.82
C LYS A 165 -7.48 8.31 16.17
N THR A 166 -8.56 7.68 15.76
CA THR A 166 -9.89 8.08 16.20
C THR A 166 -10.08 7.60 17.62
N GLU A 167 -10.12 8.52 18.59
CA GLU A 167 -10.73 8.24 19.87
C GLU A 167 -12.17 7.76 19.62
N ILE A 168 -12.44 6.52 20.03
CA ILE A 168 -13.71 5.86 19.75
C ILE A 168 -14.81 6.57 20.53
N ARG A 169 -15.51 7.47 19.88
CA ARG A 169 -16.79 7.96 20.42
C ARG A 169 -18.00 7.19 19.91
N ASN A 170 -17.86 6.37 18.84
CA ASN A 170 -18.92 5.51 18.32
C ASN A 170 -18.33 4.38 17.45
N GLU A 171 -18.24 3.17 17.97
CA GLU A 171 -17.77 1.95 17.26
C GLU A 171 -18.63 1.59 16.03
N ASN A 172 -19.81 2.13 15.89
CA ASN A 172 -20.77 1.85 14.82
C ASN A 172 -20.65 2.76 13.60
N SER A 173 -19.56 3.51 13.44
CA SER A 173 -19.37 4.36 12.26
C SER A 173 -19.04 3.49 11.03
N ALA A 174 -19.90 3.54 10.02
CA ALA A 174 -19.70 2.85 8.73
C ALA A 174 -18.39 3.20 8.01
N ASN A 175 -17.68 4.23 8.49
CA ASN A 175 -16.46 4.78 7.89
C ASN A 175 -15.17 4.38 8.64
N ILE A 176 -15.25 3.47 9.60
CA ILE A 176 -14.12 3.01 10.41
C ILE A 176 -13.86 1.53 10.12
N GLU A 177 -12.61 1.13 10.08
CA GLU A 177 -12.21 -0.27 10.10
C GLU A 177 -11.27 -0.54 11.28
N LYS A 178 -11.46 -1.70 11.89
CA LYS A 178 -10.66 -2.20 13.00
C LYS A 178 -9.43 -2.89 12.45
N ILE A 179 -8.28 -2.63 13.06
CA ILE A 179 -6.98 -3.21 12.71
C ILE A 179 -6.18 -3.51 13.96
N ASN A 180 -5.43 -4.61 13.97
CA ASN A 180 -4.50 -4.91 15.04
C ASN A 180 -3.12 -4.35 14.71
N SER A 181 -2.46 -3.78 15.71
CA SER A 181 -1.08 -3.34 15.58
C SER A 181 -0.10 -4.51 15.74
N ILE A 182 1.11 -4.30 15.21
CA ILE A 182 2.21 -5.24 15.31
C ILE A 182 3.52 -4.48 15.47
N LYS A 183 4.43 -5.01 16.28
CA LYS A 183 5.76 -4.46 16.54
C LYS A 183 6.81 -5.19 15.72
N ILE A 184 7.65 -4.46 15.02
CA ILE A 184 8.77 -5.05 14.27
C ILE A 184 9.74 -5.76 15.21
N ASP A 185 10.01 -5.19 16.39
CA ASP A 185 10.90 -5.78 17.38
C ASP A 185 10.46 -7.16 17.86
N ASP A 186 9.15 -7.43 17.92
CA ASP A 186 8.62 -8.69 18.42
C ASP A 186 8.76 -9.83 17.39
N ILE A 187 8.83 -9.48 16.09
CA ILE A 187 8.86 -10.48 15.00
C ILE A 187 10.27 -10.63 14.43
N PHE A 188 11.00 -9.54 14.30
CA PHE A 188 12.20 -9.49 13.49
C PHE A 188 13.49 -9.31 14.30
N PHE A 189 13.39 -9.17 15.62
CA PHE A 189 14.58 -9.09 16.46
C PHE A 189 15.48 -10.31 16.26
N GLY A 190 16.71 -10.06 15.80
CA GLY A 190 17.69 -11.14 15.52
C GLY A 190 17.63 -11.74 14.10
N LYS A 191 16.67 -11.38 13.27
CA LYS A 191 16.66 -11.77 11.86
C LYS A 191 17.55 -10.83 11.04
N LYS A 192 18.13 -11.34 9.93
CA LYS A 192 19.02 -10.58 9.06
C LYS A 192 18.23 -9.70 8.09
N ILE A 193 18.08 -8.42 8.43
CA ILE A 193 17.38 -7.44 7.61
C ILE A 193 18.40 -6.55 6.91
N SER A 194 18.23 -6.31 5.61
CA SER A 194 19.12 -5.48 4.82
C SER A 194 18.57 -4.09 4.52
N PHE A 195 17.24 -3.93 4.58
CA PHE A 195 16.61 -2.65 4.25
C PHE A 195 15.19 -2.56 4.86
N MET A 196 14.77 -1.36 5.23
CA MET A 196 13.39 -1.07 5.65
C MET A 196 12.90 0.22 5.00
N LYS A 197 11.70 0.17 4.38
CA LYS A 197 10.94 1.35 3.95
C LYS A 197 9.78 1.55 4.91
N ILE A 198 9.54 2.79 5.30
CA ILE A 198 8.40 3.22 6.12
C ILE A 198 7.71 4.36 5.37
N ASP A 199 6.42 4.21 5.12
CA ASP A 199 5.57 5.23 4.51
C ASP A 199 4.12 4.90 4.91
N VAL A 200 3.75 5.39 6.08
CA VAL A 200 2.48 5.06 6.74
C VAL A 200 1.66 6.31 7.08
N GLN A 201 1.91 7.38 6.36
CA GLN A 201 1.09 8.58 6.36
C GLN A 201 0.79 9.12 7.78
N GLY A 202 1.86 9.64 8.42
CA GLY A 202 1.80 10.26 9.73
C GLY A 202 1.94 9.30 10.93
N TYR A 203 2.21 8.02 10.70
CA TYR A 203 2.42 7.03 11.78
C TYR A 203 3.88 6.54 11.86
N ASP A 204 4.78 7.11 11.06
CA ASP A 204 6.17 6.72 10.87
C ASP A 204 6.96 6.69 12.19
N LEU A 205 6.73 7.68 13.07
CA LEU A 205 7.36 7.73 14.38
C LEU A 205 7.01 6.51 15.25
N GLU A 206 5.76 6.06 15.23
CA GLU A 206 5.34 4.88 16.00
C GLU A 206 5.96 3.59 15.44
N VAL A 207 6.13 3.51 14.11
CA VAL A 207 6.86 2.42 13.46
C VAL A 207 8.32 2.41 13.91
N LEU A 208 9.01 3.56 13.92
CA LEU A 208 10.39 3.69 14.38
C LEU A 208 10.54 3.28 15.84
N LYS A 209 9.62 3.70 16.72
CA LYS A 209 9.61 3.30 18.14
C LYS A 209 9.47 1.78 18.29
N GLY A 210 8.53 1.17 17.56
CA GLY A 210 8.30 -0.28 17.58
C GLY A 210 9.35 -1.12 16.88
N SER A 211 10.30 -0.48 16.20
CA SER A 211 11.43 -1.10 15.51
C SER A 211 12.78 -0.81 16.18
N LYS A 212 12.79 -0.08 17.29
CA LYS A 212 14.01 0.50 17.89
C LYS A 212 15.11 -0.53 18.16
N LYS A 213 14.76 -1.67 18.79
CA LYS A 213 15.74 -2.73 19.12
C LYS A 213 16.31 -3.36 17.85
N THR A 214 15.45 -3.63 16.87
CA THR A 214 15.82 -4.19 15.58
C THR A 214 16.74 -3.22 14.82
N ILE A 215 16.40 -1.93 14.77
CA ILE A 215 17.21 -0.89 14.12
C ILE A 215 18.61 -0.81 14.75
N LEU A 216 18.68 -0.70 16.06
CA LEU A 216 19.96 -0.58 16.77
C LEU A 216 20.85 -1.82 16.61
N LYS A 217 20.25 -3.02 16.56
CA LYS A 217 20.97 -4.27 16.39
C LYS A 217 21.45 -4.49 14.95
N GLN A 218 20.60 -4.20 13.97
CA GLN A 218 20.87 -4.50 12.57
C GLN A 218 21.65 -3.40 11.84
N GLN A 219 21.48 -2.14 12.27
CA GLN A 219 22.08 -0.95 11.62
C GLN A 219 21.80 -0.92 10.11
N MET A 220 20.62 -1.44 9.71
CA MET A 220 20.20 -1.45 8.30
C MET A 220 19.77 -0.06 7.85
N PRO A 221 19.94 0.28 6.58
CA PRO A 221 19.39 1.48 5.97
C PRO A 221 17.87 1.51 6.07
N ILE A 222 17.34 2.69 6.41
CA ILE A 222 15.91 2.96 6.52
C ILE A 222 15.57 4.17 5.66
N ILE A 223 14.51 4.07 4.88
CA ILE A 223 13.87 5.22 4.24
C ILE A 223 12.51 5.41 4.89
N PHE A 224 12.21 6.61 5.32
CA PHE A 224 10.92 6.99 5.87
C PHE A 224 10.51 8.39 5.38
N GLU A 225 9.20 8.65 5.37
CA GLU A 225 8.66 9.97 5.06
C GLU A 225 8.68 10.83 6.32
N TYR A 226 9.15 12.06 6.18
CA TYR A 226 9.13 13.06 7.26
C TYR A 226 8.36 14.27 6.79
N GLU A 227 7.26 14.55 7.44
CA GLU A 227 6.48 15.78 7.28
C GLU A 227 6.73 16.69 8.49
N GLU A 228 7.09 17.96 8.24
CA GLU A 228 7.25 19.00 9.26
C GLU A 228 5.89 19.56 9.72
#